data_d0995339f9a547917e3ffac4e16ae21f
#
_entry.id   d0995339f9a547917e3ffac4e16ae21f
#
_cell.length_a   1.000
_cell.length_b   1.000
_cell.length_c   1.000
_cell.angle_alpha   90.00
_cell.angle_beta   90.00
_cell.angle_gamma   90.00
#
_symmetry.space_group_name_H-M   'P 1'
#
loop_
_entity.id
_entity.type
_entity.pdbx_description
1 polymer ?
#
loop_
_entity_poly.entity_id
_entity_poly.type
_entity_poly.pdbx_seq_one_letter_code
_entity_poly.pdbx_strand_id
1 'polypeptide(L)'
;MNFAFARHEYHTRQIQNDRLIDTPHGVIEKTLEVLLVELRCLKNIDSVDRRNQARTKSLIALNILQTSLDFKPDENLAENLFRLYEFIKNSVLNYREKIDDLIASIQIVSELYESWCSINSKD
;
A
#
# COMPACT_ATOMS: atom_id res chain seq x y z
N MET A 1 13.50 -0.34 -5.37
CA MET A 1 12.96 -1.56 -5.99
C MET A 1 12.47 -1.27 -7.39
N ASN A 2 12.80 -2.13 -8.31
CA ASN A 2 12.32 -1.95 -9.68
C ASN A 2 11.01 -2.74 -9.85
N PHE A 3 9.89 -2.03 -9.77
CA PHE A 3 8.59 -2.65 -9.84
C PHE A 3 8.30 -3.24 -11.22
N ALA A 4 8.77 -2.60 -12.28
CA ALA A 4 8.57 -3.11 -13.64
C ALA A 4 9.30 -4.44 -13.83
N PHE A 5 10.48 -4.58 -13.24
CA PHE A 5 11.23 -5.83 -13.31
C PHE A 5 10.51 -6.94 -12.56
N ALA A 6 10.03 -6.66 -11.38
CA ALA A 6 9.28 -7.65 -10.59
C ALA A 6 8.04 -8.10 -11.33
N ARG A 7 7.35 -7.18 -11.97
CA ARG A 7 6.17 -7.48 -12.76
C ARG A 7 6.49 -8.36 -13.96
N HIS A 8 7.62 -8.09 -14.60
CA HIS A 8 8.08 -8.89 -15.74
C HIS A 8 8.38 -10.33 -15.31
N GLU A 9 9.05 -10.49 -14.17
CA GLU A 9 9.34 -11.81 -13.61
C GLU A 9 8.07 -12.61 -13.38
N TYR A 10 7.07 -11.99 -12.80
CA TYR A 10 5.79 -12.63 -12.60
C TYR A 10 5.18 -13.04 -13.92
N HIS A 11 5.22 -12.15 -14.89
CA HIS A 11 4.57 -12.40 -16.17
C HIS A 11 5.07 -13.68 -16.84
N THR A 12 6.34 -14.00 -16.69
CA THR A 12 6.89 -15.20 -17.30
C THR A 12 6.43 -16.49 -16.62
N ARG A 13 5.85 -16.38 -15.43
CA ARG A 13 5.46 -17.56 -14.66
C ARG A 13 3.96 -17.75 -14.51
N GLN A 14 3.19 -16.69 -14.48
CA GLN A 14 1.76 -16.77 -14.17
C GLN A 14 0.97 -15.77 -15.00
N ILE A 15 0.81 -16.06 -16.25
CA ILE A 15 0.20 -15.12 -17.19
C ILE A 15 -1.17 -14.64 -16.73
N GLN A 16 -2.00 -15.54 -16.19
CA GLN A 16 -3.36 -15.20 -15.80
C GLN A 16 -3.40 -14.18 -14.68
N ASN A 17 -2.63 -14.42 -13.64
CA ASN A 17 -2.59 -13.54 -12.49
C ASN A 17 -1.83 -12.25 -12.79
N ASP A 18 -0.86 -12.32 -13.70
CA ASP A 18 -0.04 -11.18 -14.04
C ASP A 18 -0.84 -10.03 -14.64
N ARG A 19 -1.93 -10.37 -15.33
CA ARG A 19 -2.77 -9.33 -15.92
C ARG A 19 -3.32 -8.38 -14.89
N LEU A 20 -3.70 -8.90 -13.72
CA LEU A 20 -4.20 -8.05 -12.63
C LEU A 20 -3.09 -7.16 -12.08
N ILE A 21 -1.87 -7.69 -11.99
CA ILE A 21 -0.74 -6.95 -11.48
C ILE A 21 -0.25 -5.92 -12.49
N ASP A 22 -0.34 -6.25 -13.78
CA ASP A 22 0.15 -5.37 -14.85
C ASP A 22 -0.72 -4.14 -15.05
N THR A 23 -2.00 -4.19 -14.66
CA THR A 23 -2.86 -3.01 -14.82
C THR A 23 -2.55 -2.00 -13.72
N PRO A 24 -2.71 -0.70 -13.99
CA PRO A 24 -2.57 0.30 -12.92
C PRO A 24 -3.46 0.00 -11.72
N HIS A 25 -4.70 -0.44 -11.99
CA HIS A 25 -5.62 -0.81 -10.92
C HIS A 25 -5.07 -1.97 -10.09
N GLY A 26 -4.56 -3.01 -10.77
CA GLY A 26 -4.03 -4.18 -10.08
C GLY A 26 -2.79 -3.88 -9.26
N VAL A 27 -1.95 -2.98 -9.75
CA VAL A 27 -0.75 -2.56 -9.03
C VAL A 27 -1.14 -1.89 -7.71
N ILE A 28 -2.09 -0.98 -7.74
CA ILE A 28 -2.55 -0.29 -6.55
C ILE A 28 -3.23 -1.27 -5.60
N GLU A 29 -4.06 -2.16 -6.13
CA GLU A 29 -4.73 -3.17 -5.30
C GLU A 29 -3.72 -4.02 -4.53
N LYS A 30 -2.71 -4.53 -5.24
CA LYS A 30 -1.69 -5.36 -4.61
C LYS A 30 -0.88 -4.57 -3.59
N THR A 31 -0.57 -3.32 -3.90
CA THR A 31 0.19 -2.47 -3.00
C THR A 31 -0.58 -2.20 -1.71
N LEU A 32 -1.88 -1.93 -1.83
CA LEU A 32 -2.74 -1.73 -0.65
C LEU A 32 -2.82 -3.01 0.18
N GLU A 33 -2.91 -4.17 -0.48
CA GLU A 33 -2.95 -5.45 0.22
C GLU A 33 -1.68 -5.67 1.03
N VAL A 34 -0.54 -5.45 0.40
CA VAL A 34 0.76 -5.59 1.08
C VAL A 34 0.85 -4.63 2.25
N LEU A 35 0.46 -3.38 2.04
CA LEU A 35 0.52 -2.38 3.11
C LEU A 35 -0.34 -2.81 4.30
N LEU A 36 -1.55 -3.30 4.03
CA LEU A 36 -2.44 -3.74 5.10
C LEU A 36 -1.83 -4.89 5.91
N VAL A 37 -1.26 -5.88 5.22
CA VAL A 37 -0.62 -7.01 5.88
C VAL A 37 0.55 -6.54 6.75
N GLU A 38 1.38 -5.65 6.20
CA GLU A 38 2.58 -5.21 6.92
C GLU A 38 2.24 -4.31 8.11
N LEU A 39 1.22 -3.47 7.99
CA LEU A 39 0.78 -2.65 9.12
C LEU A 39 0.27 -3.54 10.27
N ARG A 40 -0.46 -4.60 9.94
CA ARG A 40 -0.94 -5.55 10.95
C ARG A 40 0.22 -6.29 11.61
N CYS A 41 1.23 -6.65 10.83
CA CYS A 41 2.44 -7.26 11.39
C CYS A 41 3.15 -6.30 12.33
N LEU A 42 3.24 -5.05 11.95
CA LEU A 42 3.91 -4.03 12.77
C LEU A 42 3.22 -3.88 14.12
N LYS A 43 1.90 -4.02 14.15
CA LYS A 43 1.13 -3.89 15.38
C LYS A 43 1.21 -5.15 16.26
N ASN A 44 1.20 -6.35 15.63
CA ASN A 44 0.93 -7.59 16.36
C ASN A 44 2.12 -8.53 16.54
N ILE A 45 3.21 -8.33 15.79
CA ILE A 45 4.35 -9.26 15.83
C ILE A 45 5.35 -8.83 16.88
N ASP A 46 5.81 -9.78 17.70
CA ASP A 46 6.80 -9.50 18.74
C ASP A 46 8.23 -9.49 18.24
N SER A 47 8.51 -10.20 17.17
CA SER A 47 9.87 -10.30 16.64
C SER A 47 10.37 -8.94 16.14
N VAL A 48 11.51 -8.49 16.68
CA VAL A 48 12.10 -7.21 16.27
C VAL A 48 12.45 -7.22 14.79
N ASP A 49 13.03 -8.32 14.33
CA ASP A 49 13.44 -8.45 12.92
C ASP A 49 12.22 -8.38 12.01
N ARG A 50 11.15 -9.07 12.35
CA ARG A 50 9.95 -9.07 11.52
C ARG A 50 9.28 -7.70 11.53
N ARG A 51 9.27 -7.01 12.68
CA ARG A 51 8.73 -5.66 12.75
C ARG A 51 9.55 -4.69 11.90
N ASN A 52 10.87 -4.83 11.91
CA ASN A 52 11.73 -3.99 11.08
C ASN A 52 11.43 -4.20 9.59
N GLN A 53 11.21 -5.44 9.19
CA GLN A 53 10.80 -5.75 7.81
C GLN A 53 9.46 -5.14 7.48
N ALA A 54 8.50 -5.25 8.40
CA ALA A 54 7.16 -4.69 8.19
C ALA A 54 7.23 -3.18 8.04
N ARG A 55 8.05 -2.52 8.86
CA ARG A 55 8.25 -1.09 8.77
C ARG A 55 8.78 -0.68 7.40
N THR A 56 9.82 -1.37 6.94
CA THR A 56 10.44 -1.08 5.65
C THR A 56 9.45 -1.33 4.51
N LYS A 57 8.76 -2.45 4.52
CA LYS A 57 7.81 -2.79 3.46
C LYS A 57 6.64 -1.81 3.44
N SER A 58 6.19 -1.39 4.61
CA SER A 58 5.11 -0.38 4.69
C SER A 58 5.55 0.93 4.06
N LEU A 59 6.77 1.38 4.34
CA LEU A 59 7.27 2.63 3.78
C LEU A 59 7.44 2.54 2.27
N ILE A 60 7.90 1.40 1.77
CA ILE A 60 8.02 1.19 0.32
C ILE A 60 6.64 1.23 -0.34
N ALA A 61 5.66 0.53 0.26
CA ALA A 61 4.30 0.52 -0.29
C ALA A 61 3.71 1.92 -0.32
N LEU A 62 3.90 2.68 0.76
CA LEU A 62 3.41 4.06 0.81
C LEU A 62 4.06 4.94 -0.25
N ASN A 63 5.35 4.74 -0.49
CA ASN A 63 6.02 5.49 -1.56
C ASN A 63 5.42 5.17 -2.93
N ILE A 64 5.13 3.90 -3.18
CA ILE A 64 4.49 3.51 -4.43
C ILE A 64 3.12 4.17 -4.57
N LEU A 65 2.33 4.16 -3.50
CA LEU A 65 1.00 4.76 -3.53
C LEU A 65 1.08 6.27 -3.78
N GLN A 66 2.00 6.97 -3.11
CA GLN A 66 2.15 8.41 -3.27
C GLN A 66 2.63 8.79 -4.66
N THR A 67 3.61 8.07 -5.19
CA THR A 67 4.15 8.38 -6.51
C THR A 67 3.22 7.97 -7.63
N SER A 68 2.23 7.14 -7.35
CA SER A 68 1.23 6.72 -8.34
C SER A 68 0.06 7.68 -8.46
N LEU A 69 -0.04 8.67 -7.58
CA LEU A 69 -1.15 9.62 -7.63
C LEU A 69 -1.06 10.47 -8.88
N ASP A 70 -2.21 10.64 -9.54
CA ASP A 70 -2.34 11.52 -10.70
C ASP A 70 -3.19 12.71 -10.29
N PHE A 71 -2.58 13.88 -10.23
CA PHE A 71 -3.25 15.09 -9.75
C PHE A 71 -4.10 15.77 -10.83
N LYS A 72 -3.96 15.36 -12.07
CA LYS A 72 -4.64 16.04 -13.17
C LYS A 72 -6.15 15.85 -13.19
N PRO A 73 -6.67 14.60 -13.05
CA PRO A 73 -8.13 14.41 -13.14
C PRO A 73 -8.87 15.05 -11.99
N ASP A 74 -8.34 14.96 -10.77
CA ASP A 74 -8.97 15.51 -9.58
C ASP A 74 -7.87 15.88 -8.59
N GLU A 75 -7.47 17.14 -8.63
CA GLU A 75 -6.39 17.63 -7.80
C GLU A 75 -6.73 17.54 -6.31
N ASN A 76 -7.96 17.86 -5.95
CA ASN A 76 -8.38 17.81 -4.54
C ASN A 76 -8.33 16.39 -3.98
N LEU A 77 -8.82 15.43 -4.75
CA LEU A 77 -8.80 14.03 -4.33
C LEU A 77 -7.36 13.54 -4.17
N ALA A 78 -6.52 13.81 -5.16
CA ALA A 78 -5.12 13.37 -5.12
C ALA A 78 -4.40 14.01 -3.93
N GLU A 79 -4.64 15.28 -3.67
CA GLU A 79 -4.01 15.97 -2.55
C GLU A 79 -4.46 15.39 -1.22
N ASN A 80 -5.74 15.09 -1.09
CA ASN A 80 -6.27 14.48 0.13
C ASN A 80 -5.69 13.09 0.34
N LEU A 81 -5.57 12.30 -0.71
CA LEU A 81 -4.95 10.98 -0.61
C LEU A 81 -3.47 11.10 -0.25
N PHE A 82 -2.76 12.06 -0.82
CA PHE A 82 -1.37 12.29 -0.48
C PHE A 82 -1.21 12.55 1.01
N ARG A 83 -2.05 13.41 1.56
CA ARG A 83 -2.01 13.74 2.99
C ARG A 83 -2.34 12.53 3.85
N LEU A 84 -3.28 11.73 3.40
CA LEU A 84 -3.66 10.51 4.10
C LEU A 84 -2.48 9.54 4.16
N TYR A 85 -1.79 9.36 3.04
CA TYR A 85 -0.61 8.50 3.01
C TYR A 85 0.51 9.07 3.90
N GLU A 86 0.62 10.39 3.99
CA GLU A 86 1.60 11.01 4.89
C GLU A 86 1.26 10.71 6.36
N PHE A 87 -0.02 10.75 6.72
CA PHE A 87 -0.46 10.39 8.05
C PHE A 87 -0.08 8.94 8.36
N ILE A 88 -0.33 8.03 7.43
CA ILE A 88 -0.01 6.61 7.61
C ILE A 88 1.51 6.44 7.74
N LYS A 89 2.28 7.14 6.91
CA LYS A 89 3.73 7.09 6.98
C LYS A 89 4.23 7.50 8.37
N ASN A 90 3.69 8.58 8.90
CA ASN A 90 4.08 9.07 10.24
C ASN A 90 3.73 8.06 11.31
N SER A 91 2.59 7.37 11.17
CA SER A 91 2.20 6.34 12.14
C SER A 91 3.16 5.15 12.10
N VAL A 92 3.68 4.81 10.91
CA VAL A 92 4.66 3.74 10.78
C VAL A 92 5.99 4.14 11.41
N LEU A 93 6.44 5.37 11.15
CA LEU A 93 7.71 5.85 11.68
C LEU A 93 7.69 5.96 13.20
N ASN A 94 6.54 6.25 13.79
CA ASN A 94 6.40 6.49 15.23
C ASN A 94 5.48 5.47 15.90
N TYR A 95 5.44 4.24 15.39
CA TYR A 95 4.41 3.29 15.80
C TYR A 95 4.45 2.95 17.29
N ARG A 96 5.61 3.03 17.91
CA ARG A 96 5.71 2.71 19.35
C ARG A 96 5.08 3.78 20.21
N GLU A 97 5.32 5.05 19.86
CA GLU A 97 4.80 6.17 20.64
C GLU A 97 3.37 6.51 20.26
N LYS A 98 2.96 6.19 19.02
CA LYS A 98 1.66 6.58 18.50
C LYS A 98 0.88 5.36 18.01
N ILE A 99 0.71 4.40 18.90
CA ILE A 99 0.04 3.16 18.53
C ILE A 99 -1.40 3.42 18.08
N ASP A 100 -2.06 4.42 18.65
CA ASP A 100 -3.44 4.75 18.24
C ASP A 100 -3.49 5.21 16.78
N ASP A 101 -2.46 5.95 16.35
CA ASP A 101 -2.37 6.38 14.95
C ASP A 101 -2.15 5.17 14.03
N LEU A 102 -1.36 4.19 14.49
CA LEU A 102 -1.16 2.97 13.70
C LEU A 102 -2.46 2.19 13.57
N ILE A 103 -3.22 2.08 14.65
CA ILE A 103 -4.52 1.42 14.63
C ILE A 103 -5.45 2.13 13.65
N ALA A 104 -5.49 3.46 13.70
CA ALA A 104 -6.28 4.25 12.77
C ALA A 104 -5.83 4.02 11.33
N SER A 105 -4.52 3.94 11.10
CA SER A 105 -3.97 3.70 9.77
C SER A 105 -4.38 2.33 9.22
N ILE A 106 -4.40 1.30 10.06
CA ILE A 106 -4.86 -0.03 9.65
C ILE A 106 -6.30 0.04 9.19
N GLN A 107 -7.16 0.75 9.95
CA GLN A 107 -8.56 0.90 9.57
C GLN A 107 -8.70 1.64 8.25
N ILE A 108 -7.96 2.73 8.08
CA ILE A 108 -7.99 3.52 6.85
C ILE A 108 -7.59 2.67 5.64
N VAL A 109 -6.48 1.95 5.76
CA VAL A 109 -5.98 1.13 4.65
C VAL A 109 -6.94 -0.02 4.34
N SER A 110 -7.54 -0.60 5.38
CA SER A 110 -8.54 -1.66 5.19
C SER A 110 -9.72 -1.14 4.35
N GLU A 111 -10.21 0.06 4.68
CA GLU A 111 -11.33 0.66 3.95
C GLU A 111 -10.93 1.05 2.53
N LEU A 112 -9.74 1.59 2.36
CA LEU A 112 -9.23 1.92 1.02
C LEU A 112 -9.11 0.67 0.17
N TYR A 113 -8.59 -0.40 0.74
CA TYR A 113 -8.42 -1.65 0.02
C TYR A 113 -9.76 -2.23 -0.41
N GLU A 114 -10.73 -2.26 0.51
CA GLU A 114 -12.06 -2.76 0.20
C GLU A 114 -12.73 -1.94 -0.90
N SER A 115 -12.63 -0.62 -0.78
CA SER A 115 -13.19 0.27 -1.79
C SER A 115 -12.54 0.06 -3.15
N TRP A 116 -11.22 -0.11 -3.16
CA TRP A 116 -10.49 -0.30 -4.40
C TRP A 116 -10.87 -1.62 -5.07
N CYS A 117 -11.00 -2.68 -4.27
CA CYS A 117 -11.38 -4.00 -4.78
C CYS A 117 -12.78 -3.99 -5.38
N SER A 118 -13.68 -3.13 -4.86
CA SER A 118 -15.05 -3.07 -5.35
C SER A 118 -15.17 -2.29 -6.66
N ILE A 119 -14.15 -1.54 -7.03
CA ILE A 119 -14.14 -0.81 -8.30
C ILE A 119 -13.88 -1.81 -9.42
N ASN A 120 -14.68 -1.71 -10.49
CA ASN A 120 -14.51 -2.60 -11.62
C ASN A 120 -13.21 -2.32 -12.34
N SER A 121 -12.35 -3.32 -12.43
CA SER A 121 -11.02 -3.19 -13.01
C SER A 121 -10.96 -3.51 -14.49
N LYS A 122 -12.07 -3.55 -15.17
CA LYS A 122 -12.12 -3.89 -16.59
C LYS A 122 -11.57 -2.80 -17.50
N ASP A 123 -11.34 -1.66 -17.00
CA ASP A 123 -10.88 -0.55 -17.82
C ASP A 123 -9.48 -0.76 -18.36
#